data_993d345656f13bfbefba781816a322fc
#
_entry.id   993d345656f13bfbefba781816a322fc
#
_cell.length_a   1.000
_cell.length_b   1.000
_cell.length_c   1.000
_cell.angle_alpha   90.00
_cell.angle_beta   90.00
_cell.angle_gamma   90.00
#
_symmetry.space_group_name_H-M   'P 1'
#
loop_
_entity.id
_entity.type
_entity.pdbx_description
1 polymer ?
#
loop_
_entity_poly.entity_id
_entity_poly.type
_entity_poly.pdbx_seq_one_letter_code
_entity_poly.pdbx_strand_id
1 'polypeptide(L)'
;AAAATMGCQTLLVTMDMTKFAQMSCNPAVGGVAKGQIVREIDALGGLMGIITDRSTIQFRMLNRSKGPAMWSPRAQCDKMRFSELWRETLENIPNLYLWQDSVNELLVANGHARGIKTHMGVEFNAKAVILTAGTFLGGLMHIGRSQAEGGRAGDAASHGLSEQLAALGFEVGRMKTGTPARLDARTIDFSQLNEQPGDENPGKFSYSPETKAVDKQKPCFLVYTSQEVHDLLRSGFADSPLFNGTIKGIGPRYCPSIEDKLRTFSEKNEHQLFLEPEGEHTNEYYLNGFSSSLPWQVQVAALQKIKGLEHVHIYRPGYAIEYDYFPPTQLYHSLETKLISGLYFAGQVNGTTGYEEAGAQGLIAGINAVLKLRDEEPLVLRRDESYIGVLIDDLVTKGVDEPYRMFTSRAEYRILLRQDNADVRLTPIGHKIGLVSEKRYRAMEQKKSSVESLISFLRRESVPPADLSEYFKTIDSTPLTQGRKLYDILLRNKVTLNGLADHLPGLQEYLTQNQCTEEIVEEAEIRIKYHGYIERERHIADKMVRLENISIRPDFDFNSLKALSIEARQKLTRIKPSTIGQASRIPGVSPADINVLLVYFGR
;
A
#
# COMPACT_ATOMS: atom_id res chain seq x y z
N ALA A 1 -13.55 5.53 -9.53
CA ALA A 1 -14.50 4.60 -8.91
C ALA A 1 -15.20 5.26 -7.70
N ALA A 2 -14.47 5.59 -6.61
CA ALA A 2 -15.08 6.07 -5.36
C ALA A 2 -16.04 7.26 -5.57
N ALA A 3 -15.63 8.31 -6.27
CA ALA A 3 -16.46 9.46 -6.52
C ALA A 3 -17.77 9.12 -7.27
N ALA A 4 -17.69 8.25 -8.27
CA ALA A 4 -18.87 7.80 -9.01
C ALA A 4 -19.80 6.94 -8.13
N THR A 5 -19.24 6.02 -7.33
CA THR A 5 -20.02 5.19 -6.38
C THR A 5 -20.73 6.05 -5.33
N MET A 6 -20.12 7.17 -4.90
CA MET A 6 -20.74 8.14 -4.00
C MET A 6 -21.74 9.07 -4.71
N GLY A 7 -22.07 8.85 -5.99
CA GLY A 7 -23.13 9.54 -6.74
C GLY A 7 -22.68 10.75 -7.57
N CYS A 8 -21.39 11.05 -7.65
CA CYS A 8 -20.89 12.13 -8.49
C CYS A 8 -20.72 11.69 -9.95
N GLN A 9 -21.15 12.54 -10.91
CA GLN A 9 -20.82 12.39 -12.32
C GLN A 9 -19.30 12.50 -12.46
N THR A 10 -18.64 11.43 -12.88
CA THR A 10 -17.18 11.31 -12.89
C THR A 10 -16.71 10.91 -14.28
N LEU A 11 -15.72 11.63 -14.81
CA LEU A 11 -15.02 11.25 -16.04
C LEU A 11 -13.62 10.75 -15.69
N LEU A 12 -13.27 9.58 -16.14
CA LEU A 12 -11.91 9.03 -16.08
C LEU A 12 -11.28 9.13 -17.46
N VAL A 13 -10.23 9.95 -17.57
CA VAL A 13 -9.44 10.11 -18.79
C VAL A 13 -8.16 9.33 -18.68
N THR A 14 -7.83 8.52 -19.68
CA THR A 14 -6.60 7.73 -19.75
C THR A 14 -6.10 7.62 -21.19
N MET A 15 -4.80 7.54 -21.37
CA MET A 15 -4.18 7.37 -22.69
C MET A 15 -4.54 6.03 -23.35
N ASP A 16 -4.76 5.00 -22.54
CA ASP A 16 -5.05 3.63 -23.03
C ASP A 16 -6.01 2.90 -22.08
N MET A 17 -7.25 2.69 -22.55
CA MET A 17 -8.28 1.98 -21.80
C MET A 17 -8.01 0.49 -21.63
N THR A 18 -7.07 -0.10 -22.37
CA THR A 18 -6.68 -1.52 -22.20
C THR A 18 -5.70 -1.71 -21.04
N LYS A 19 -5.22 -0.62 -20.43
CA LYS A 19 -4.15 -0.61 -19.43
C LYS A 19 -4.56 -0.01 -18.08
N PHE A 20 -5.85 -0.04 -17.74
CA PHE A 20 -6.31 0.36 -16.42
C PHE A 20 -5.60 -0.41 -15.32
N ALA A 21 -5.07 0.30 -14.33
CA ALA A 21 -4.36 -0.24 -13.18
C ALA A 21 -3.26 -1.26 -13.54
N GLN A 22 -2.66 -1.17 -14.73
CA GLN A 22 -1.66 -2.12 -15.20
C GLN A 22 -0.47 -2.18 -14.23
N MET A 23 -0.10 -3.40 -13.84
CA MET A 23 1.05 -3.67 -13.00
C MET A 23 2.35 -3.52 -13.80
N SER A 24 2.94 -2.33 -13.78
CA SER A 24 4.14 -1.99 -14.56
C SER A 24 5.42 -2.61 -13.99
N CYS A 25 5.44 -2.89 -12.68
CA CYS A 25 6.55 -3.50 -11.97
C CYS A 25 6.22 -4.97 -11.65
N ASN A 26 6.26 -5.39 -10.37
CA ASN A 26 5.95 -6.75 -9.98
C ASN A 26 4.45 -7.06 -10.12
N PRO A 27 4.10 -8.29 -10.54
CA PRO A 27 2.70 -8.70 -10.67
C PRO A 27 2.11 -9.18 -9.33
N ALA A 28 2.19 -8.34 -8.30
CA ALA A 28 1.76 -8.70 -6.97
C ALA A 28 1.11 -7.52 -6.25
N VAL A 29 0.15 -7.82 -5.37
CA VAL A 29 -0.52 -6.89 -4.48
C VAL A 29 -0.27 -7.29 -3.04
N GLY A 30 -0.07 -6.29 -2.17
CA GLY A 30 0.17 -6.51 -0.74
C GLY A 30 1.64 -6.72 -0.39
N GLY A 31 1.88 -7.46 0.68
CA GLY A 31 3.19 -7.58 1.30
C GLY A 31 3.30 -6.73 2.56
N VAL A 32 4.51 -6.63 3.13
CA VAL A 32 4.74 -6.00 4.45
C VAL A 32 4.20 -4.57 4.49
N ALA A 33 3.29 -4.29 5.41
CA ALA A 33 2.49 -3.08 5.57
C ALA A 33 1.51 -2.78 4.42
N LYS A 34 1.80 -3.21 3.21
CA LYS A 34 0.98 -2.97 2.03
C LYS A 34 -0.29 -3.81 2.02
N GLY A 35 -0.20 -5.05 2.50
CA GLY A 35 -1.36 -5.91 2.69
C GLY A 35 -2.39 -5.29 3.64
N GLN A 36 -1.93 -4.62 4.69
CA GLN A 36 -2.79 -3.86 5.60
C GLN A 36 -3.51 -2.72 4.86
N ILE A 37 -2.80 -1.97 4.01
CA ILE A 37 -3.40 -0.89 3.21
C ILE A 37 -4.50 -1.43 2.29
N VAL A 38 -4.29 -2.56 1.63
CA VAL A 38 -5.32 -3.16 0.74
C VAL A 38 -6.56 -3.58 1.52
N ARG A 39 -6.38 -4.17 2.71
CA ARG A 39 -7.49 -4.50 3.63
C ARG A 39 -8.23 -3.24 4.08
N GLU A 40 -7.54 -2.14 4.32
CA GLU A 40 -8.14 -0.85 4.68
C GLU A 40 -8.87 -0.18 3.50
N ILE A 41 -8.30 -0.25 2.28
CA ILE A 41 -8.99 0.18 1.05
C ILE A 41 -10.30 -0.59 0.89
N ASP A 42 -10.28 -1.92 1.06
CA ASP A 42 -11.47 -2.76 0.95
C ASP A 42 -12.50 -2.42 2.04
N ALA A 43 -12.06 -2.25 3.27
CA ALA A 43 -12.93 -1.90 4.41
C ALA A 43 -13.67 -0.57 4.20
N LEU A 44 -13.02 0.41 3.57
CA LEU A 44 -13.63 1.70 3.19
C LEU A 44 -14.57 1.60 1.98
N GLY A 45 -14.66 0.44 1.30
CA GLY A 45 -15.48 0.23 0.12
C GLY A 45 -14.74 0.38 -1.21
N GLY A 46 -13.39 0.47 -1.18
CA GLY A 46 -12.57 0.42 -2.40
C GLY A 46 -12.55 -0.98 -3.03
N LEU A 47 -12.16 -1.04 -4.29
CA LEU A 47 -12.30 -2.25 -5.12
C LEU A 47 -11.01 -3.07 -5.24
N MET A 48 -9.87 -2.54 -4.77
CA MET A 48 -8.57 -3.17 -4.99
C MET A 48 -8.50 -4.60 -4.41
N GLY A 49 -9.05 -4.82 -3.20
CA GLY A 49 -9.09 -6.15 -2.57
C GLY A 49 -9.91 -7.15 -3.40
N ILE A 50 -11.08 -6.75 -3.89
CA ILE A 50 -11.96 -7.58 -4.72
C ILE A 50 -11.29 -7.98 -6.03
N ILE A 51 -10.68 -7.02 -6.74
CA ILE A 51 -9.99 -7.28 -8.02
C ILE A 51 -8.77 -8.16 -7.79
N THR A 52 -8.04 -7.94 -6.68
CA THR A 52 -6.90 -8.79 -6.29
C THR A 52 -7.34 -10.23 -6.10
N ASP A 53 -8.38 -10.49 -5.29
CA ASP A 53 -8.87 -11.86 -5.04
C ASP A 53 -9.26 -12.58 -6.33
N ARG A 54 -9.89 -11.86 -7.28
CA ARG A 54 -10.35 -12.41 -8.57
C ARG A 54 -9.23 -12.68 -9.57
N SER A 55 -8.05 -12.11 -9.37
CA SER A 55 -6.86 -12.27 -10.24
C SER A 55 -5.70 -12.99 -9.56
N THR A 56 -5.87 -13.42 -8.32
CA THR A 56 -4.82 -14.08 -7.53
C THR A 56 -4.46 -15.43 -8.13
N ILE A 57 -3.16 -15.67 -8.34
CA ILE A 57 -2.61 -16.97 -8.75
C ILE A 57 -1.73 -17.60 -7.68
N GLN A 58 -1.36 -16.85 -6.62
CA GLN A 58 -0.73 -17.38 -5.41
C GLN A 58 -1.00 -16.43 -4.25
N PHE A 59 -1.27 -16.98 -3.06
CA PHE A 59 -1.45 -16.20 -1.83
C PHE A 59 -0.48 -16.65 -0.74
N ARG A 60 0.06 -15.68 0.01
CA ARG A 60 0.89 -15.92 1.19
C ARG A 60 0.62 -14.88 2.28
N MET A 61 0.47 -15.35 3.51
CA MET A 61 0.51 -14.47 4.68
C MET A 61 1.95 -14.32 5.16
N LEU A 62 2.55 -13.17 4.90
CA LEU A 62 3.93 -12.87 5.30
C LEU A 62 4.02 -12.56 6.80
N ASN A 63 5.20 -12.82 7.38
CA ASN A 63 5.54 -12.52 8.79
C ASN A 63 4.68 -13.25 9.83
N ARG A 64 4.11 -14.43 9.54
CA ARG A 64 3.33 -15.20 10.53
C ARG A 64 4.10 -15.44 11.84
N SER A 65 5.41 -15.69 11.78
CA SER A 65 6.27 -15.90 12.96
C SER A 65 6.49 -14.64 13.81
N LYS A 66 6.17 -13.45 13.30
CA LYS A 66 6.39 -12.17 14.00
C LYS A 66 5.17 -11.64 14.75
N GLY A 67 4.08 -12.40 14.75
CA GLY A 67 2.83 -12.06 15.41
C GLY A 67 1.87 -11.19 14.58
N PRO A 68 0.60 -11.07 15.02
CA PRO A 68 -0.51 -10.55 14.23
C PRO A 68 -0.37 -9.07 13.82
N ALA A 69 0.35 -8.25 14.59
CA ALA A 69 0.66 -6.87 14.23
C ALA A 69 1.54 -6.75 12.96
N MET A 70 2.22 -7.83 12.59
CA MET A 70 3.14 -7.88 11.43
C MET A 70 2.61 -8.74 10.29
N TRP A 71 1.53 -9.48 10.48
CA TRP A 71 0.94 -10.31 9.44
C TRP A 71 0.50 -9.45 8.26
N SER A 72 0.95 -9.83 7.09
CA SER A 72 0.80 -9.01 5.89
C SER A 72 0.44 -9.90 4.71
N PRO A 73 -0.82 -9.88 4.24
CA PRO A 73 -1.23 -10.66 3.09
C PRO A 73 -0.53 -10.16 1.82
N ARG A 74 -0.14 -11.11 0.96
CA ARG A 74 0.44 -10.87 -0.35
C ARG A 74 -0.15 -11.84 -1.37
N ALA A 75 -0.64 -11.32 -2.47
CA ALA A 75 -1.10 -12.09 -3.62
C ALA A 75 -0.20 -11.83 -4.83
N GLN A 76 0.24 -12.92 -5.46
CA GLN A 76 0.72 -12.88 -6.83
C GLN A 76 -0.50 -12.89 -7.73
N CYS A 77 -0.56 -11.99 -8.71
CA CYS A 77 -1.73 -11.82 -9.57
C CYS A 77 -1.42 -12.15 -11.01
N ASP A 78 -2.43 -12.61 -11.74
CA ASP A 78 -2.41 -12.56 -13.21
C ASP A 78 -2.57 -11.09 -13.64
N LYS A 79 -1.50 -10.52 -14.15
CA LYS A 79 -1.39 -9.11 -14.50
C LYS A 79 -2.37 -8.68 -15.59
N MET A 80 -2.60 -9.53 -16.58
CA MET A 80 -3.52 -9.24 -17.67
C MET A 80 -4.96 -9.28 -17.16
N ARG A 81 -5.30 -10.32 -16.40
CA ARG A 81 -6.63 -10.48 -15.80
C ARG A 81 -6.93 -9.37 -14.79
N PHE A 82 -5.93 -8.89 -14.04
CA PHE A 82 -6.09 -7.76 -13.13
C PHE A 82 -6.54 -6.48 -13.87
N SER A 83 -5.89 -6.12 -14.97
CA SER A 83 -6.26 -4.94 -15.77
C SER A 83 -7.62 -5.12 -16.46
N GLU A 84 -7.92 -6.32 -16.98
CA GLU A 84 -9.20 -6.63 -17.58
C GLU A 84 -10.35 -6.50 -16.58
N LEU A 85 -10.20 -7.07 -15.38
CA LEU A 85 -11.18 -6.98 -14.30
C LEU A 85 -11.41 -5.54 -13.84
N TRP A 86 -10.34 -4.73 -13.80
CA TRP A 86 -10.49 -3.29 -13.52
C TRP A 86 -11.33 -2.62 -14.60
N ARG A 87 -11.07 -2.89 -15.87
CA ARG A 87 -11.85 -2.35 -16.98
C ARG A 87 -13.32 -2.76 -16.89
N GLU A 88 -13.59 -4.07 -16.79
CA GLU A 88 -14.95 -4.59 -16.61
C GLU A 88 -15.68 -3.92 -15.46
N THR A 89 -14.99 -3.74 -14.33
CA THR A 89 -15.57 -3.13 -13.13
C THR A 89 -15.86 -1.66 -13.35
N LEU A 90 -14.92 -0.90 -13.92
CA LEU A 90 -15.08 0.55 -14.15
C LEU A 90 -16.22 0.84 -15.15
N GLU A 91 -16.34 0.07 -16.21
CA GLU A 91 -17.41 0.20 -17.21
C GLU A 91 -18.82 -0.04 -16.62
N ASN A 92 -18.92 -0.77 -15.50
CA ASN A 92 -20.18 -1.09 -14.84
C ASN A 92 -20.50 -0.22 -13.61
N ILE A 93 -19.66 0.78 -13.27
CA ILE A 93 -19.96 1.71 -12.16
C ILE A 93 -20.91 2.79 -12.66
N PRO A 94 -22.11 2.97 -12.07
CA PRO A 94 -23.00 4.06 -12.40
C PRO A 94 -22.29 5.43 -12.22
N ASN A 95 -22.62 6.40 -13.06
CA ASN A 95 -22.06 7.76 -13.05
C ASN A 95 -20.57 7.85 -13.38
N LEU A 96 -19.92 6.77 -13.81
CA LEU A 96 -18.54 6.77 -14.26
C LEU A 96 -18.50 6.72 -15.80
N TYR A 97 -17.90 7.73 -16.40
CA TYR A 97 -17.66 7.84 -17.84
C TYR A 97 -16.18 7.67 -18.13
N LEU A 98 -15.85 7.05 -19.25
CA LEU A 98 -14.49 6.76 -19.66
C LEU A 98 -14.18 7.55 -20.96
N TRP A 99 -12.97 8.10 -21.03
CA TRP A 99 -12.49 8.80 -22.22
C TRP A 99 -11.04 8.43 -22.50
N GLN A 100 -10.74 8.04 -23.72
CA GLN A 100 -9.37 7.68 -24.12
C GLN A 100 -8.70 8.84 -24.84
N ASP A 101 -7.81 9.53 -24.12
CA ASP A 101 -6.92 10.57 -24.63
C ASP A 101 -5.85 10.89 -23.58
N SER A 102 -4.83 11.65 -23.96
CA SER A 102 -3.86 12.24 -23.03
C SER A 102 -4.35 13.61 -22.56
N VAL A 103 -4.18 13.92 -21.26
CA VAL A 103 -4.42 15.24 -20.70
C VAL A 103 -3.12 16.02 -20.68
N ASN A 104 -3.09 17.20 -21.30
CA ASN A 104 -1.91 18.05 -21.34
C ASN A 104 -2.13 19.47 -20.78
N GLU A 105 -3.36 19.82 -20.40
CA GLU A 105 -3.67 21.11 -19.79
C GLU A 105 -4.73 20.99 -18.71
N LEU A 106 -4.53 21.70 -17.60
CA LEU A 106 -5.50 21.92 -16.53
C LEU A 106 -6.18 23.26 -16.75
N LEU A 107 -7.52 23.29 -16.80
CA LEU A 107 -8.30 24.52 -16.87
C LEU A 107 -8.41 25.13 -15.47
N VAL A 108 -7.90 26.34 -15.29
CA VAL A 108 -7.88 27.04 -13.99
C VAL A 108 -8.45 28.45 -14.15
N ALA A 109 -9.32 28.85 -13.23
CA ALA A 109 -9.82 30.21 -13.15
C ALA A 109 -9.97 30.65 -11.68
N ASN A 110 -9.47 31.82 -11.34
CA ASN A 110 -9.58 32.43 -10.00
C ASN A 110 -9.08 31.51 -8.86
N GLY A 111 -7.96 30.78 -9.07
CA GLY A 111 -7.42 29.85 -8.09
C GLY A 111 -8.21 28.54 -7.92
N HIS A 112 -9.13 28.23 -8.83
CA HIS A 112 -9.93 27.01 -8.79
C HIS A 112 -9.71 26.17 -10.05
N ALA A 113 -9.63 24.85 -9.90
CA ALA A 113 -9.73 23.92 -11.01
C ALA A 113 -11.12 24.03 -11.67
N ARG A 114 -11.15 24.06 -13.00
CA ARG A 114 -12.38 24.19 -13.81
C ARG A 114 -12.55 23.05 -14.80
N GLY A 115 -11.57 22.20 -14.95
CA GLY A 115 -11.59 21.08 -15.88
C GLY A 115 -10.23 20.76 -16.45
N ILE A 116 -10.25 20.07 -17.56
CA ILE A 116 -9.06 19.61 -18.28
C ILE A 116 -9.22 19.84 -19.79
N LYS A 117 -8.08 19.90 -20.49
CA LYS A 117 -8.03 19.84 -21.95
C LYS A 117 -7.15 18.68 -22.38
N THR A 118 -7.63 17.92 -23.33
CA THR A 118 -6.93 16.75 -23.86
C THR A 118 -6.00 17.13 -25.01
N HIS A 119 -5.12 16.20 -25.39
CA HIS A 119 -4.21 16.38 -26.52
C HIS A 119 -4.94 16.63 -27.83
N MET A 120 -6.09 15.99 -28.03
CA MET A 120 -6.94 16.21 -29.21
C MET A 120 -7.75 17.50 -29.14
N GLY A 121 -7.55 18.36 -28.12
CA GLY A 121 -8.18 19.65 -27.98
C GLY A 121 -9.59 19.63 -27.37
N VAL A 122 -10.05 18.49 -26.87
CA VAL A 122 -11.36 18.39 -26.21
C VAL A 122 -11.25 18.93 -24.78
N GLU A 123 -12.18 19.84 -24.43
CA GLU A 123 -12.27 20.42 -23.10
C GLU A 123 -13.41 19.78 -22.29
N PHE A 124 -13.11 19.39 -21.06
CA PHE A 124 -14.09 18.90 -20.11
C PHE A 124 -14.12 19.80 -18.89
N ASN A 125 -15.28 20.41 -18.63
CA ASN A 125 -15.48 21.22 -17.44
C ASN A 125 -15.78 20.34 -16.23
N ALA A 126 -15.13 20.62 -15.11
CA ALA A 126 -15.31 19.91 -13.85
C ALA A 126 -15.15 20.85 -12.64
N LYS A 127 -15.84 20.55 -11.55
CA LYS A 127 -15.71 21.27 -10.28
C LYS A 127 -14.52 20.78 -9.44
N ALA A 128 -14.03 19.57 -9.72
CA ALA A 128 -12.85 18.98 -9.11
C ALA A 128 -12.08 18.15 -10.12
N VAL A 129 -10.75 18.15 -10.02
CA VAL A 129 -9.82 17.37 -10.85
C VAL A 129 -8.88 16.58 -9.95
N ILE A 130 -8.71 15.29 -10.24
CA ILE A 130 -7.80 14.41 -9.50
C ILE A 130 -6.71 13.95 -10.47
N LEU A 131 -5.46 14.32 -10.22
CA LEU A 131 -4.31 13.92 -11.01
C LEU A 131 -3.70 12.63 -10.49
N THR A 132 -3.68 11.58 -11.34
CA THR A 132 -3.18 10.24 -11.02
C THR A 132 -2.19 9.73 -12.07
N ALA A 133 -1.27 10.59 -12.51
CA ALA A 133 -0.47 10.39 -13.72
C ALA A 133 0.64 9.31 -13.61
N GLY A 134 0.86 8.67 -12.48
CA GLY A 134 1.86 7.60 -12.33
C GLY A 134 3.29 8.07 -12.66
N THR A 135 3.99 7.34 -13.54
CA THR A 135 5.35 7.66 -14.01
C THR A 135 5.36 8.37 -15.36
N PHE A 136 4.23 8.96 -15.78
CA PHE A 136 4.07 9.44 -17.16
C PHE A 136 4.46 10.91 -17.35
N LEU A 137 4.37 11.76 -16.32
CA LEU A 137 4.74 13.18 -16.42
C LEU A 137 6.23 13.32 -16.66
N GLY A 138 6.63 13.85 -17.81
CA GLY A 138 8.02 13.97 -18.22
C GLY A 138 8.78 12.64 -18.18
N GLY A 139 8.08 11.52 -18.43
CA GLY A 139 8.62 10.17 -18.32
C GLY A 139 9.80 9.91 -19.27
N LEU A 140 10.93 9.45 -18.73
CA LEU A 140 12.16 9.16 -19.50
C LEU A 140 12.77 7.83 -19.03
N MET A 141 12.81 6.86 -19.95
CA MET A 141 13.40 5.55 -19.69
C MET A 141 14.88 5.53 -20.04
N HIS A 142 15.67 4.75 -19.27
CA HIS A 142 17.11 4.60 -19.42
C HIS A 142 17.52 3.13 -19.46
N ILE A 143 18.31 2.73 -20.46
CA ILE A 143 18.95 1.42 -20.58
C ILE A 143 20.40 1.65 -21.05
N GLY A 144 21.37 1.49 -20.15
CA GLY A 144 22.74 1.89 -20.44
C GLY A 144 22.79 3.38 -20.84
N ARG A 145 23.41 3.66 -21.98
CA ARG A 145 23.49 5.02 -22.54
C ARG A 145 22.27 5.42 -23.36
N SER A 146 21.36 4.49 -23.63
CA SER A 146 20.17 4.76 -24.43
C SER A 146 19.06 5.35 -23.59
N GLN A 147 18.33 6.31 -24.17
CA GLN A 147 17.18 6.97 -23.57
C GLN A 147 15.99 6.88 -24.52
N ALA A 148 14.81 6.75 -23.97
CA ALA A 148 13.55 6.81 -24.71
C ALA A 148 12.48 7.51 -23.85
N GLU A 149 11.77 8.47 -24.44
CA GLU A 149 10.61 9.07 -23.80
C GLU A 149 9.51 8.03 -23.64
N GLY A 150 8.87 8.03 -22.48
CA GLY A 150 7.79 7.12 -22.16
C GLY A 150 7.55 7.02 -20.68
N GLY A 151 6.32 6.81 -20.26
CA GLY A 151 5.96 6.56 -18.88
C GLY A 151 6.20 5.11 -18.45
N ARG A 152 6.31 4.22 -19.44
CA ARG A 152 6.52 2.76 -19.32
C ARG A 152 6.93 2.21 -20.68
N ALA A 153 7.59 1.05 -20.73
CA ALA A 153 7.96 0.42 -22.00
C ALA A 153 6.73 0.19 -22.90
N GLY A 154 6.74 0.78 -24.07
CA GLY A 154 5.66 0.73 -25.06
C GLY A 154 4.56 1.79 -24.87
N ASP A 155 4.69 2.71 -23.92
CA ASP A 155 3.71 3.77 -23.68
C ASP A 155 4.38 5.16 -23.71
N ALA A 156 3.72 6.13 -24.33
CA ALA A 156 4.20 7.50 -24.45
C ALA A 156 4.33 8.20 -23.08
N ALA A 157 5.17 9.22 -23.00
CA ALA A 157 5.18 10.17 -21.89
C ALA A 157 4.04 11.20 -22.01
N SER A 158 3.70 11.85 -20.92
CA SER A 158 2.79 13.01 -20.89
C SER A 158 3.59 14.28 -20.66
N HIS A 159 3.38 15.27 -21.51
CA HIS A 159 4.05 16.58 -21.51
C HIS A 159 3.04 17.73 -21.38
N GLY A 160 3.52 18.91 -20.99
CA GLY A 160 2.73 20.13 -20.87
C GLY A 160 2.15 20.37 -19.48
N LEU A 161 1.66 19.33 -18.82
CA LEU A 161 0.99 19.47 -17.52
C LEU A 161 1.96 19.82 -16.37
N SER A 162 3.15 19.23 -16.34
CA SER A 162 4.18 19.57 -15.33
C SER A 162 4.67 20.99 -15.47
N GLU A 163 4.92 21.43 -16.69
CA GLU A 163 5.36 22.77 -17.02
C GLU A 163 4.30 23.81 -16.64
N GLN A 164 3.02 23.52 -16.95
CA GLN A 164 1.90 24.38 -16.55
C GLN A 164 1.78 24.46 -15.02
N LEU A 165 1.85 23.34 -14.30
CA LEU A 165 1.75 23.34 -12.85
C LEU A 165 2.93 24.09 -12.21
N ALA A 166 4.14 23.97 -12.76
CA ALA A 166 5.30 24.77 -12.33
C ALA A 166 5.06 26.27 -12.54
N ALA A 167 4.51 26.67 -13.70
CA ALA A 167 4.16 28.06 -13.99
C ALA A 167 3.06 28.61 -13.07
N LEU A 168 2.18 27.74 -12.54
CA LEU A 168 1.15 28.08 -11.56
C LEU A 168 1.70 28.14 -10.12
N GLY A 169 3.00 27.88 -9.92
CA GLY A 169 3.70 28.02 -8.64
C GLY A 169 3.91 26.74 -7.86
N PHE A 170 3.60 25.55 -8.44
CA PHE A 170 3.94 24.29 -7.79
C PHE A 170 5.44 24.01 -7.84
N GLU A 171 5.98 23.53 -6.73
CA GLU A 171 7.31 22.91 -6.72
C GLU A 171 7.24 21.57 -7.47
N VAL A 172 8.16 21.36 -8.40
CA VAL A 172 8.30 20.13 -9.18
C VAL A 172 9.67 19.53 -8.94
N GLY A 173 9.73 18.24 -8.71
CA GLY A 173 10.97 17.49 -8.58
C GLY A 173 11.01 16.28 -9.52
N ARG A 174 12.15 15.59 -9.56
CA ARG A 174 12.33 14.36 -10.34
C ARG A 174 12.57 13.18 -9.43
N MET A 175 11.84 12.08 -9.64
CA MET A 175 12.09 10.79 -8.99
C MET A 175 12.43 9.72 -10.01
N LYS A 176 13.05 8.64 -9.54
CA LYS A 176 13.44 7.49 -10.36
C LYS A 176 12.89 6.22 -9.73
N THR A 177 12.39 5.33 -10.57
CA THR A 177 12.16 3.93 -10.22
C THR A 177 12.74 3.03 -11.31
N GLY A 178 12.53 1.71 -11.21
CA GLY A 178 13.04 0.78 -12.20
C GLY A 178 12.33 -0.56 -12.15
N THR A 179 12.56 -1.35 -13.18
CA THR A 179 12.01 -2.69 -13.33
C THR A 179 13.07 -3.65 -13.89
N PRO A 180 13.05 -4.95 -13.56
CA PRO A 180 13.95 -5.95 -14.14
C PRO A 180 13.51 -6.36 -15.54
N ALA A 181 14.38 -7.11 -16.22
CA ALA A 181 14.04 -7.80 -17.45
C ALA A 181 12.85 -8.75 -17.26
N ARG A 182 12.13 -9.02 -18.33
CA ARG A 182 11.10 -10.07 -18.38
C ARG A 182 11.67 -11.29 -19.09
N LEU A 183 11.54 -12.43 -18.42
CA LEU A 183 12.18 -13.69 -18.83
C LEU A 183 11.16 -14.60 -19.51
N ASP A 184 11.62 -15.37 -20.49
CA ASP A 184 10.83 -16.39 -21.18
C ASP A 184 10.97 -17.73 -20.45
N ALA A 185 9.90 -18.16 -19.79
CA ALA A 185 9.84 -19.41 -19.01
C ALA A 185 10.23 -20.66 -19.81
N ARG A 186 10.03 -20.67 -21.12
CA ARG A 186 10.37 -21.81 -21.98
C ARG A 186 11.87 -22.09 -22.03
N THR A 187 12.69 -21.12 -21.62
CA THR A 187 14.15 -21.15 -21.63
C THR A 187 14.77 -21.24 -20.24
N ILE A 188 13.94 -21.49 -19.22
CA ILE A 188 14.33 -21.60 -17.80
C ILE A 188 14.29 -23.08 -17.41
N ASP A 189 15.36 -23.55 -16.78
CA ASP A 189 15.41 -24.88 -16.16
C ASP A 189 14.90 -24.84 -14.72
N PHE A 190 13.60 -24.96 -14.56
CA PHE A 190 12.93 -24.95 -13.25
C PHE A 190 13.35 -26.12 -12.36
N SER A 191 13.87 -27.22 -12.93
CA SER A 191 14.30 -28.39 -12.13
C SER A 191 15.50 -28.09 -11.22
N GLN A 192 16.25 -27.04 -11.54
CA GLN A 192 17.39 -26.57 -10.76
C GLN A 192 17.02 -25.52 -9.69
N LEU A 193 15.77 -25.06 -9.65
CA LEU A 193 15.32 -23.94 -8.82
C LEU A 193 14.56 -24.42 -7.57
N ASN A 194 14.62 -23.65 -6.50
CA ASN A 194 13.88 -23.91 -5.28
C ASN A 194 12.47 -23.32 -5.41
N GLU A 195 11.48 -24.21 -5.43
CA GLU A 195 10.07 -23.81 -5.49
C GLU A 195 9.64 -23.11 -4.19
N GLN A 196 8.89 -22.03 -4.32
CA GLN A 196 8.23 -21.32 -3.23
C GLN A 196 6.70 -21.38 -3.45
N PRO A 197 6.02 -22.35 -2.82
CA PRO A 197 4.57 -22.50 -2.92
C PRO A 197 3.83 -21.37 -2.21
N GLY A 198 2.54 -21.24 -2.49
CA GLY A 198 1.61 -20.46 -1.69
C GLY A 198 1.29 -21.12 -0.34
N ASP A 199 0.51 -20.44 0.48
CA ASP A 199 0.01 -21.02 1.73
C ASP A 199 -0.94 -22.21 1.42
N GLU A 200 -0.88 -23.27 2.20
CA GLU A 200 -1.76 -24.46 2.06
C GLU A 200 -3.25 -24.07 2.21
N ASN A 201 -3.53 -23.21 3.18
CA ASN A 201 -4.84 -22.60 3.39
C ASN A 201 -4.75 -21.11 3.03
N PRO A 202 -4.96 -20.78 1.72
CA PRO A 202 -4.80 -19.41 1.29
C PRO A 202 -5.94 -18.54 1.82
N GLY A 203 -5.59 -17.34 2.29
CA GLY A 203 -6.56 -16.30 2.62
C GLY A 203 -6.97 -15.49 1.39
N LYS A 204 -7.67 -14.40 1.64
CA LYS A 204 -8.06 -13.40 0.63
C LYS A 204 -7.95 -11.99 1.18
N PHE A 205 -8.00 -10.98 0.30
CA PHE A 205 -7.93 -9.58 0.72
C PHE A 205 -9.29 -8.99 1.08
N SER A 206 -10.33 -9.26 0.29
CA SER A 206 -11.62 -8.61 0.49
C SER A 206 -12.42 -9.24 1.63
N TYR A 207 -13.08 -8.39 2.42
CA TYR A 207 -14.10 -8.80 3.38
C TYR A 207 -15.44 -9.17 2.71
N SER A 208 -15.56 -8.92 1.41
CA SER A 208 -16.77 -9.28 0.67
C SER A 208 -16.98 -10.79 0.62
N PRO A 209 -18.19 -11.30 0.90
CA PRO A 209 -18.51 -12.72 0.71
C PRO A 209 -18.56 -13.12 -0.77
N GLU A 210 -18.49 -12.17 -1.68
CA GLU A 210 -18.56 -12.38 -3.13
C GLU A 210 -17.21 -12.80 -3.74
N THR A 211 -16.12 -12.67 -2.99
CA THR A 211 -14.79 -13.16 -3.39
C THR A 211 -14.44 -14.43 -2.64
N LYS A 212 -13.58 -15.24 -3.26
CA LYS A 212 -13.07 -16.49 -2.70
C LYS A 212 -11.55 -16.48 -2.67
N ALA A 213 -10.96 -17.26 -1.78
CA ALA A 213 -9.55 -17.58 -1.83
C ALA A 213 -9.23 -18.35 -3.13
N VAL A 214 -7.98 -18.28 -3.58
CA VAL A 214 -7.51 -19.00 -4.77
C VAL A 214 -7.50 -20.50 -4.52
N ASP A 215 -8.10 -21.27 -5.45
CA ASP A 215 -8.16 -22.75 -5.33
C ASP A 215 -6.86 -23.42 -5.82
N LYS A 216 -6.33 -22.97 -6.98
CA LYS A 216 -5.11 -23.53 -7.59
C LYS A 216 -4.03 -22.46 -7.60
N GLN A 217 -2.86 -22.79 -7.05
CA GLN A 217 -1.78 -21.83 -6.91
C GLN A 217 -0.60 -22.18 -7.83
N LYS A 218 -0.02 -21.13 -8.44
CA LYS A 218 1.26 -21.21 -9.16
C LYS A 218 2.41 -20.86 -8.21
N PRO A 219 3.49 -21.66 -8.17
CA PRO A 219 4.64 -21.32 -7.35
C PRO A 219 5.45 -20.16 -7.94
N CYS A 220 6.13 -19.44 -7.05
CA CYS A 220 7.31 -18.66 -7.38
C CYS A 220 8.56 -19.51 -7.17
N PHE A 221 9.71 -19.02 -7.63
CA PHE A 221 10.98 -19.74 -7.45
C PHE A 221 12.04 -18.83 -6.86
N LEU A 222 12.90 -19.39 -6.03
CA LEU A 222 14.06 -18.71 -5.47
C LEU A 222 15.26 -18.94 -6.39
N VAL A 223 15.95 -17.86 -6.72
CA VAL A 223 17.22 -17.87 -7.44
C VAL A 223 18.22 -16.95 -6.74
N TYR A 224 19.49 -17.15 -6.96
CA TYR A 224 20.55 -16.42 -6.29
C TYR A 224 21.57 -15.92 -7.31
N THR A 225 22.07 -14.71 -7.12
CA THR A 225 23.25 -14.24 -7.85
C THR A 225 24.50 -14.92 -7.30
N SER A 226 25.60 -14.84 -8.04
CA SER A 226 26.93 -15.31 -7.63
C SER A 226 27.96 -14.22 -7.84
N GLN A 227 29.19 -14.44 -7.39
CA GLN A 227 30.29 -13.51 -7.63
C GLN A 227 30.53 -13.28 -9.14
N GLU A 228 30.40 -14.33 -9.97
CA GLU A 228 30.53 -14.21 -11.43
C GLU A 228 29.45 -13.29 -12.02
N VAL A 229 28.20 -13.41 -11.54
CA VAL A 229 27.10 -12.49 -11.90
C VAL A 229 27.44 -11.06 -11.51
N HIS A 230 27.99 -10.86 -10.29
CA HIS A 230 28.36 -9.54 -9.79
C HIS A 230 29.46 -8.88 -10.62
N ASP A 231 30.47 -9.66 -11.02
CA ASP A 231 31.60 -9.15 -11.81
C ASP A 231 31.16 -8.74 -13.23
N LEU A 232 30.24 -9.51 -13.82
CA LEU A 232 29.63 -9.13 -15.09
C LEU A 232 28.81 -7.85 -14.98
N LEU A 233 27.98 -7.72 -13.94
CA LEU A 233 27.21 -6.49 -13.72
C LEU A 233 28.11 -5.28 -13.49
N ARG A 234 29.22 -5.44 -12.72
CA ARG A 234 30.20 -4.36 -12.48
C ARG A 234 30.88 -3.90 -13.76
N SER A 235 31.10 -4.80 -14.73
CA SER A 235 31.68 -4.42 -16.02
C SER A 235 30.89 -3.39 -16.80
N GLY A 236 29.56 -3.30 -16.52
CA GLY A 236 28.65 -2.33 -17.12
C GLY A 236 28.53 -1.01 -16.37
N PHE A 237 29.18 -0.83 -15.21
CA PHE A 237 28.97 0.35 -14.36
C PHE A 237 29.36 1.68 -15.01
N ALA A 238 30.35 1.69 -15.89
CA ALA A 238 30.73 2.88 -16.63
C ALA A 238 29.62 3.39 -17.58
N ASP A 239 28.74 2.49 -18.01
CA ASP A 239 27.61 2.79 -18.88
C ASP A 239 26.28 2.88 -18.12
N SER A 240 26.33 2.76 -16.78
CA SER A 240 25.14 2.88 -15.93
C SER A 240 24.68 4.34 -15.85
N PRO A 241 23.44 4.67 -16.22
CA PRO A 241 22.90 6.02 -16.11
C PRO A 241 22.79 6.49 -14.64
N LEU A 242 22.79 5.55 -13.69
CA LEU A 242 22.82 5.84 -12.24
C LEU A 242 24.19 6.34 -11.77
N PHE A 243 25.28 5.84 -12.38
CA PHE A 243 26.64 6.12 -11.89
C PHE A 243 27.37 7.17 -12.73
N ASN A 244 26.98 7.36 -13.99
CA ASN A 244 27.56 8.38 -14.86
C ASN A 244 26.91 9.77 -14.73
N GLY A 245 25.92 9.92 -13.82
CA GLY A 245 25.23 11.18 -13.57
C GLY A 245 24.15 11.57 -14.58
N THR A 246 23.78 10.67 -15.49
CA THR A 246 22.68 10.91 -16.46
C THR A 246 21.33 11.00 -15.73
N ILE A 247 21.05 10.05 -14.83
CA ILE A 247 19.86 10.09 -13.97
C ILE A 247 20.10 11.11 -12.85
N LYS A 248 19.21 12.08 -12.75
CA LYS A 248 19.19 13.11 -11.69
C LYS A 248 18.16 12.79 -10.60
N GLY A 249 17.16 11.97 -10.91
CA GLY A 249 16.11 11.58 -9.99
C GLY A 249 16.62 10.67 -8.88
N ILE A 250 16.08 10.85 -7.66
CA ILE A 250 16.40 10.02 -6.51
C ILE A 250 15.63 8.71 -6.60
N GLY A 251 16.32 7.58 -6.43
CA GLY A 251 15.73 6.24 -6.46
C GLY A 251 15.26 5.73 -5.11
N PRO A 252 14.38 4.71 -5.07
CA PRO A 252 13.85 4.17 -3.83
C PRO A 252 14.91 3.37 -3.05
N ARG A 253 15.11 3.71 -1.80
CA ARG A 253 16.05 3.06 -0.87
C ARG A 253 15.76 1.58 -0.64
N TYR A 254 14.47 1.22 -0.60
CA TYR A 254 14.00 -0.12 -0.23
C TYR A 254 13.63 -1.03 -1.41
N CYS A 255 13.83 -0.56 -2.63
CA CYS A 255 13.79 -1.35 -3.85
C CYS A 255 14.96 -0.92 -4.73
N PRO A 256 16.21 -1.09 -4.24
CA PRO A 256 17.39 -0.66 -4.99
C PRO A 256 17.52 -1.51 -6.24
N SER A 257 18.10 -0.94 -7.29
CA SER A 257 18.55 -1.71 -8.45
C SER A 257 19.62 -2.71 -8.04
N ILE A 258 19.87 -3.70 -8.88
CA ILE A 258 20.95 -4.66 -8.60
C ILE A 258 22.29 -3.95 -8.52
N GLU A 259 22.52 -2.90 -9.34
CA GLU A 259 23.71 -2.05 -9.29
C GLU A 259 23.89 -1.37 -7.94
N ASP A 260 22.80 -0.82 -7.37
CA ASP A 260 22.81 -0.18 -6.05
C ASP A 260 23.10 -1.20 -4.94
N LYS A 261 22.57 -2.43 -5.06
CA LYS A 261 22.86 -3.51 -4.10
C LYS A 261 24.35 -3.87 -4.13
N LEU A 262 24.93 -4.00 -5.31
CA LEU A 262 26.34 -4.35 -5.46
C LEU A 262 27.29 -3.24 -4.97
N ARG A 263 26.85 -1.99 -4.98
CA ARG A 263 27.59 -0.87 -4.41
C ARG A 263 27.45 -0.79 -2.88
N THR A 264 26.21 -0.93 -2.40
CA THR A 264 25.88 -0.74 -0.97
C THR A 264 26.27 -1.95 -0.12
N PHE A 265 26.20 -3.16 -0.67
CA PHE A 265 26.46 -4.44 -0.01
C PHE A 265 27.55 -5.20 -0.77
N SER A 266 28.67 -4.54 -1.03
CA SER A 266 29.78 -5.07 -1.86
C SER A 266 30.44 -6.33 -1.27
N GLU A 267 30.29 -6.53 0.05
CA GLU A 267 30.81 -7.69 0.78
C GLU A 267 29.98 -8.97 0.61
N LYS A 268 28.76 -8.86 0.08
CA LYS A 268 27.89 -10.03 -0.16
C LYS A 268 28.25 -10.72 -1.45
N ASN A 269 28.50 -12.03 -1.36
CA ASN A 269 28.82 -12.88 -2.51
C ASN A 269 27.57 -13.30 -3.30
N GLU A 270 26.37 -13.16 -2.71
CA GLU A 270 25.10 -13.52 -3.34
C GLU A 270 23.95 -12.60 -2.90
N HIS A 271 22.96 -12.44 -3.76
CA HIS A 271 21.69 -11.81 -3.46
C HIS A 271 20.55 -12.74 -3.84
N GLN A 272 19.60 -12.91 -2.93
CA GLN A 272 18.37 -13.66 -3.18
C GLN A 272 17.46 -12.87 -4.11
N LEU A 273 16.89 -13.57 -5.09
CA LEU A 273 15.93 -13.07 -6.06
C LEU A 273 14.71 -13.98 -6.07
N PHE A 274 13.57 -13.44 -6.56
CA PHE A 274 12.35 -14.20 -6.71
C PHE A 274 11.92 -14.18 -8.18
N LEU A 275 11.78 -15.36 -8.75
CA LEU A 275 11.24 -15.55 -10.09
C LEU A 275 9.74 -15.74 -9.98
N GLU A 276 8.97 -14.77 -10.45
CA GLU A 276 7.54 -14.62 -10.24
C GLU A 276 6.78 -14.71 -11.57
N PRO A 277 5.77 -15.60 -11.74
CA PRO A 277 4.97 -15.65 -12.95
C PRO A 277 4.14 -14.37 -13.10
N GLU A 278 4.08 -13.78 -14.29
CA GLU A 278 3.25 -12.60 -14.58
C GLU A 278 1.78 -12.93 -14.90
N GLY A 279 1.41 -14.21 -14.94
CA GLY A 279 0.04 -14.65 -15.16
C GLY A 279 -0.11 -16.16 -15.22
N GLU A 280 -1.36 -16.59 -15.33
CA GLU A 280 -1.71 -18.01 -15.35
C GLU A 280 -1.32 -18.68 -16.68
N HIS A 281 -1.56 -17.99 -17.79
CA HIS A 281 -1.41 -18.55 -19.15
C HIS A 281 -0.27 -17.92 -19.96
N THR A 282 0.60 -17.12 -19.33
CA THR A 282 1.77 -16.52 -19.98
C THR A 282 3.05 -17.25 -19.59
N ASN A 283 4.03 -17.23 -20.51
CA ASN A 283 5.40 -17.65 -20.27
C ASN A 283 6.29 -16.50 -19.77
N GLU A 284 5.70 -15.33 -19.48
CA GLU A 284 6.45 -14.17 -18.98
C GLU A 284 6.67 -14.28 -17.48
N TYR A 285 7.94 -14.17 -17.06
CA TYR A 285 8.34 -14.17 -15.66
C TYR A 285 9.05 -12.89 -15.29
N TYR A 286 8.76 -12.40 -14.10
CA TYR A 286 9.36 -11.23 -13.46
C TYR A 286 10.45 -11.68 -12.50
N LEU A 287 11.65 -11.09 -12.58
CA LEU A 287 12.76 -11.41 -11.68
C LEU A 287 12.87 -10.34 -10.58
N ASN A 288 12.11 -10.51 -9.51
CA ASN A 288 12.08 -9.58 -8.40
C ASN A 288 13.45 -9.51 -7.69
N GLY A 289 13.93 -8.28 -7.52
CA GLY A 289 15.23 -8.02 -6.90
C GLY A 289 16.39 -7.81 -7.89
N PHE A 290 16.14 -7.98 -9.21
CA PHE A 290 17.13 -7.76 -10.27
C PHE A 290 16.78 -6.56 -11.17
N SER A 291 16.14 -5.53 -10.63
CA SER A 291 15.90 -4.28 -11.36
C SER A 291 17.24 -3.68 -11.79
N SER A 292 17.37 -3.30 -13.06
CA SER A 292 18.62 -2.83 -13.64
C SER A 292 18.38 -1.80 -14.73
N SER A 293 19.29 -0.83 -14.83
CA SER A 293 19.39 0.11 -15.95
C SER A 293 20.68 -0.05 -16.77
N LEU A 294 21.46 -1.10 -16.51
CA LEU A 294 22.66 -1.43 -17.26
C LEU A 294 22.37 -1.71 -18.75
N PRO A 295 23.36 -1.64 -19.64
CA PRO A 295 23.20 -2.07 -21.02
C PRO A 295 22.57 -3.46 -21.11
N TRP A 296 21.64 -3.67 -22.05
CA TRP A 296 20.88 -4.92 -22.12
C TRP A 296 21.77 -6.15 -22.34
N GLN A 297 22.91 -6.00 -23.04
CA GLN A 297 23.89 -7.08 -23.23
C GLN A 297 24.49 -7.54 -21.91
N VAL A 298 24.81 -6.60 -21.01
CA VAL A 298 25.32 -6.89 -19.67
C VAL A 298 24.23 -7.59 -18.82
N GLN A 299 22.98 -7.12 -18.91
CA GLN A 299 21.85 -7.75 -18.21
C GLN A 299 21.70 -9.21 -18.64
N VAL A 300 21.68 -9.50 -19.95
CA VAL A 300 21.53 -10.87 -20.47
C VAL A 300 22.72 -11.75 -20.07
N ALA A 301 23.97 -11.26 -20.25
CA ALA A 301 25.16 -12.02 -19.88
C ALA A 301 25.17 -12.38 -18.37
N ALA A 302 24.76 -11.44 -17.52
CA ALA A 302 24.68 -11.68 -16.09
C ALA A 302 23.55 -12.66 -15.73
N LEU A 303 22.38 -12.55 -16.36
CA LEU A 303 21.26 -13.48 -16.15
C LEU A 303 21.65 -14.92 -16.54
N GLN A 304 22.38 -15.12 -17.63
CA GLN A 304 22.84 -16.42 -18.11
C GLN A 304 23.93 -17.08 -17.23
N LYS A 305 24.41 -16.38 -16.18
CA LYS A 305 25.26 -16.92 -15.12
C LYS A 305 24.52 -17.29 -13.83
N ILE A 306 23.22 -17.09 -13.80
CA ILE A 306 22.37 -17.52 -12.69
C ILE A 306 21.96 -18.97 -12.94
N LYS A 307 22.10 -19.82 -11.91
CA LYS A 307 21.73 -21.23 -11.98
C LYS A 307 20.26 -21.39 -12.38
N GLY A 308 20.02 -22.24 -13.40
CA GLY A 308 18.70 -22.48 -14.02
C GLY A 308 18.30 -21.43 -15.06
N LEU A 309 19.11 -20.38 -15.27
CA LEU A 309 18.87 -19.34 -16.26
C LEU A 309 19.95 -19.32 -17.37
N GLU A 310 20.79 -20.36 -17.49
CA GLU A 310 21.94 -20.41 -18.37
C GLU A 310 21.57 -20.19 -19.85
N HIS A 311 20.36 -20.56 -20.24
CA HIS A 311 19.84 -20.43 -21.60
C HIS A 311 18.70 -19.41 -21.70
N VAL A 312 18.57 -18.54 -20.70
CA VAL A 312 17.42 -17.63 -20.61
C VAL A 312 17.38 -16.64 -21.78
N HIS A 313 16.22 -16.52 -22.38
CA HIS A 313 15.85 -15.43 -23.28
C HIS A 313 15.03 -14.40 -22.53
N ILE A 314 15.09 -13.15 -22.96
CA ILE A 314 14.30 -12.07 -22.40
C ILE A 314 13.29 -11.55 -23.42
N TYR A 315 12.09 -11.23 -22.99
CA TYR A 315 11.10 -10.52 -23.80
C TYR A 315 11.43 -9.03 -23.94
N ARG A 316 11.97 -8.45 -22.86
CA ARG A 316 12.44 -7.05 -22.82
C ARG A 316 13.45 -6.85 -21.69
N PRO A 317 14.40 -5.93 -21.84
CA PRO A 317 15.38 -5.63 -20.80
C PRO A 317 14.73 -4.90 -19.62
N GLY A 318 15.43 -4.90 -18.48
CA GLY A 318 15.17 -3.99 -17.38
C GLY A 318 15.54 -2.56 -17.77
N TYR A 319 14.89 -1.60 -17.12
CA TYR A 319 15.15 -0.18 -17.32
C TYR A 319 14.91 0.62 -16.06
N ALA A 320 15.56 1.78 -15.96
CA ALA A 320 15.15 2.82 -15.03
C ALA A 320 14.21 3.79 -15.73
N ILE A 321 13.29 4.38 -14.97
CA ILE A 321 12.43 5.47 -15.43
C ILE A 321 12.52 6.65 -14.48
N GLU A 322 12.75 7.84 -15.02
CA GLU A 322 12.60 9.13 -14.35
C GLU A 322 11.27 9.76 -14.72
N TYR A 323 10.68 10.44 -13.76
CA TYR A 323 9.37 11.11 -13.92
C TYR A 323 9.24 12.29 -12.98
N ASP A 324 8.35 13.22 -13.30
CA ASP A 324 8.07 14.37 -12.46
C ASP A 324 7.15 13.99 -11.29
N TYR A 325 7.43 14.56 -10.13
CA TYR A 325 6.57 14.49 -8.95
C TYR A 325 6.45 15.87 -8.30
N PHE A 326 5.44 16.04 -7.48
CA PHE A 326 5.19 17.26 -6.74
C PHE A 326 5.37 16.95 -5.24
N PRO A 327 6.27 17.68 -4.52
CA PRO A 327 6.45 17.51 -3.09
C PRO A 327 5.10 17.54 -2.36
N PRO A 328 4.73 16.46 -1.63
CA PRO A 328 3.38 16.33 -1.07
C PRO A 328 3.08 17.26 0.09
N THR A 329 4.07 17.98 0.60
CA THR A 329 3.88 19.08 1.55
C THR A 329 3.04 20.24 0.99
N GLN A 330 2.83 20.28 -0.33
CA GLN A 330 1.94 21.22 -1.02
C GLN A 330 0.46 20.82 -0.94
N LEU A 331 0.15 19.68 -0.29
CA LEU A 331 -1.20 19.16 -0.13
C LEU A 331 -1.71 19.33 1.29
N TYR A 332 -3.03 19.41 1.43
CA TYR A 332 -3.72 19.16 2.68
C TYR A 332 -3.84 17.65 2.95
N HIS A 333 -4.22 17.26 4.15
CA HIS A 333 -4.48 15.84 4.48
C HIS A 333 -5.65 15.24 3.69
N SER A 334 -6.51 16.06 3.08
CA SER A 334 -7.52 15.66 2.11
C SER A 334 -6.95 15.26 0.74
N LEU A 335 -5.64 15.46 0.52
CA LEU A 335 -4.92 15.37 -0.75
C LEU A 335 -5.30 16.46 -1.76
N GLU A 336 -6.06 17.46 -1.35
CA GLU A 336 -6.28 18.67 -2.12
C GLU A 336 -5.03 19.55 -2.11
N THR A 337 -4.74 20.22 -3.23
CA THR A 337 -3.61 21.14 -3.31
C THR A 337 -3.89 22.45 -2.55
N LYS A 338 -2.84 23.01 -1.93
CA LYS A 338 -2.94 24.30 -1.21
C LYS A 338 -3.04 25.50 -2.14
N LEU A 339 -2.55 25.37 -3.38
CA LEU A 339 -2.49 26.47 -4.36
C LEU A 339 -3.75 26.61 -5.19
N ILE A 340 -4.36 25.48 -5.57
CA ILE A 340 -5.51 25.45 -6.47
C ILE A 340 -6.63 24.64 -5.81
N SER A 341 -7.70 25.32 -5.50
CA SER A 341 -8.88 24.68 -4.90
C SER A 341 -9.57 23.75 -5.91
N GLY A 342 -10.00 22.56 -5.46
CA GLY A 342 -10.61 21.54 -6.29
C GLY A 342 -9.62 20.71 -7.11
N LEU A 343 -8.31 20.91 -6.95
CA LEU A 343 -7.27 20.07 -7.54
C LEU A 343 -6.71 19.12 -6.51
N TYR A 344 -6.66 17.82 -6.82
CA TYR A 344 -6.15 16.76 -5.94
C TYR A 344 -5.03 16.00 -6.63
N PHE A 345 -4.02 15.59 -5.87
CA PHE A 345 -2.95 14.72 -6.37
C PHE A 345 -2.97 13.38 -5.62
N ALA A 346 -2.82 12.28 -6.36
CA ALA A 346 -2.81 10.95 -5.77
C ALA A 346 -1.84 9.99 -6.49
N GLY A 347 -1.14 9.18 -5.70
CA GLY A 347 -0.23 8.17 -6.20
C GLY A 347 1.20 8.68 -6.42
N GLN A 348 1.87 8.21 -7.46
CA GLN A 348 3.29 8.48 -7.69
C GLN A 348 3.61 9.96 -7.91
N VAL A 349 2.69 10.76 -8.36
CA VAL A 349 2.84 12.22 -8.47
C VAL A 349 3.14 12.89 -7.12
N ASN A 350 2.83 12.23 -6.01
CA ASN A 350 3.16 12.65 -4.64
C ASN A 350 4.49 12.04 -4.14
N GLY A 351 5.29 11.45 -5.02
CA GLY A 351 6.58 10.86 -4.65
C GLY A 351 6.46 9.51 -3.93
N THR A 352 5.37 8.77 -4.08
CA THR A 352 5.23 7.41 -3.54
C THR A 352 5.60 6.35 -4.57
N THR A 353 5.98 5.14 -4.12
CA THR A 353 6.14 3.96 -4.98
C THR A 353 5.38 2.78 -4.40
N GLY A 354 4.41 2.28 -5.16
CA GLY A 354 3.61 1.09 -4.84
C GLY A 354 2.17 1.25 -5.26
N TYR A 355 1.58 0.14 -5.68
CA TYR A 355 0.18 0.11 -6.15
C TYR A 355 -0.79 0.41 -5.00
N GLU A 356 -0.48 -0.09 -3.82
CA GLU A 356 -1.30 0.02 -2.61
C GLU A 356 -1.33 1.45 -2.09
N GLU A 357 -0.17 2.11 -2.08
CA GLU A 357 -0.04 3.52 -1.71
C GLU A 357 -0.81 4.42 -2.69
N ALA A 358 -0.72 4.11 -3.99
CA ALA A 358 -1.46 4.85 -5.02
C ALA A 358 -2.98 4.60 -4.92
N GLY A 359 -3.38 3.34 -4.69
CA GLY A 359 -4.79 2.97 -4.49
C GLY A 359 -5.42 3.67 -3.29
N ALA A 360 -4.70 3.73 -2.16
CA ALA A 360 -5.14 4.43 -0.96
C ALA A 360 -5.31 5.94 -1.20
N GLN A 361 -4.31 6.57 -1.81
CA GLN A 361 -4.37 8.01 -2.11
C GLN A 361 -5.50 8.33 -3.08
N GLY A 362 -5.66 7.52 -4.14
CA GLY A 362 -6.74 7.70 -5.12
C GLY A 362 -8.13 7.55 -4.49
N LEU A 363 -8.29 6.60 -3.56
CA LEU A 363 -9.53 6.41 -2.80
C LEU A 363 -9.84 7.65 -1.95
N ILE A 364 -8.89 8.12 -1.15
CA ILE A 364 -9.08 9.28 -0.26
C ILE A 364 -9.29 10.57 -1.05
N ALA A 365 -8.54 10.80 -2.13
CA ALA A 365 -8.75 11.96 -3.00
C ALA A 365 -10.15 11.95 -3.63
N GLY A 366 -10.62 10.78 -4.10
CA GLY A 366 -11.97 10.61 -4.65
C GLY A 366 -13.07 10.89 -3.63
N ILE A 367 -12.93 10.36 -2.40
CA ILE A 367 -13.85 10.62 -1.30
C ILE A 367 -13.89 12.13 -0.97
N ASN A 368 -12.74 12.74 -0.77
CA ASN A 368 -12.66 14.14 -0.35
C ASN A 368 -13.09 15.12 -1.42
N ALA A 369 -12.89 14.80 -2.69
CA ALA A 369 -13.47 15.59 -3.78
C ALA A 369 -15.01 15.62 -3.70
N VAL A 370 -15.65 14.48 -3.41
CA VAL A 370 -17.11 14.41 -3.25
C VAL A 370 -17.58 15.14 -2.00
N LEU A 371 -16.94 14.93 -0.84
CA LEU A 371 -17.31 15.61 0.41
C LEU A 371 -17.24 17.13 0.24
N LYS A 372 -16.18 17.63 -0.40
CA LYS A 372 -16.07 19.07 -0.71
C LYS A 372 -17.21 19.58 -1.60
N LEU A 373 -17.60 18.81 -2.62
CA LEU A 373 -18.73 19.18 -3.50
C LEU A 373 -20.09 19.18 -2.78
N ARG A 374 -20.18 18.50 -1.64
CA ARG A 374 -21.35 18.47 -0.77
C ARG A 374 -21.28 19.46 0.38
N ASP A 375 -20.22 20.30 0.46
CA ASP A 375 -19.93 21.18 1.60
C ASP A 375 -19.84 20.42 2.94
N GLU A 376 -19.33 19.17 2.89
CA GLU A 376 -19.08 18.32 4.06
C GLU A 376 -17.60 18.39 4.46
N GLU A 377 -17.34 18.12 5.76
CA GLU A 377 -15.97 18.06 6.30
C GLU A 377 -15.15 16.96 5.61
N PRO A 378 -13.86 17.20 5.32
CA PRO A 378 -13.02 16.21 4.68
C PRO A 378 -12.78 14.99 5.57
N LEU A 379 -12.72 13.82 4.96
CA LEU A 379 -12.28 12.60 5.61
C LEU A 379 -10.74 12.65 5.78
N VAL A 380 -10.30 12.80 7.01
CA VAL A 380 -8.90 12.72 7.41
C VAL A 380 -8.75 11.57 8.39
N LEU A 381 -8.13 10.48 7.95
CA LEU A 381 -7.85 9.32 8.80
C LEU A 381 -6.61 9.60 9.67
N ARG A 382 -6.73 9.28 10.96
CA ARG A 382 -5.61 9.46 11.91
C ARG A 382 -4.62 8.30 11.84
N ARG A 383 -3.43 8.53 12.38
CA ARG A 383 -2.34 7.53 12.46
C ARG A 383 -2.65 6.33 13.36
N ASP A 384 -3.53 6.51 14.33
CA ASP A 384 -4.03 5.45 15.23
C ASP A 384 -5.24 4.69 14.67
N GLU A 385 -5.83 5.18 13.57
CA GLU A 385 -6.98 4.58 12.90
C GLU A 385 -6.61 3.71 11.70
N SER A 386 -5.55 4.08 10.96
CA SER A 386 -5.22 3.38 9.72
C SER A 386 -3.78 3.57 9.25
N TYR A 387 -3.25 2.59 8.50
CA TYR A 387 -2.03 2.75 7.70
C TYR A 387 -2.19 3.80 6.60
N ILE A 388 -3.41 3.96 6.06
CA ILE A 388 -3.73 5.05 5.11
C ILE A 388 -3.54 6.40 5.78
N GLY A 389 -3.96 6.56 7.03
CA GLY A 389 -3.71 7.77 7.82
C GLY A 389 -2.22 8.01 8.06
N VAL A 390 -1.46 6.97 8.40
CA VAL A 390 0.00 7.06 8.54
C VAL A 390 0.65 7.50 7.23
N LEU A 391 0.26 6.89 6.09
CA LEU A 391 0.76 7.22 4.76
C LEU A 391 0.56 8.70 4.43
N ILE A 392 -0.66 9.19 4.53
CA ILE A 392 -1.00 10.56 4.13
C ILE A 392 -0.36 11.56 5.07
N ASP A 393 -0.39 11.32 6.37
CA ASP A 393 0.24 12.21 7.35
C ASP A 393 1.76 12.30 7.14
N ASP A 394 2.46 11.17 6.90
CA ASP A 394 3.90 11.20 6.57
C ASP A 394 4.17 12.04 5.31
N LEU A 395 3.38 11.88 4.26
CA LEU A 395 3.55 12.61 3.00
C LEU A 395 3.41 14.13 3.20
N VAL A 396 2.32 14.56 3.82
CA VAL A 396 2.00 16.00 3.89
C VAL A 396 2.75 16.76 4.98
N THR A 397 3.18 16.06 6.06
CA THR A 397 3.90 16.70 7.18
C THR A 397 5.42 16.58 7.06
N LYS A 398 5.92 15.41 6.65
CA LYS A 398 7.36 15.15 6.55
C LYS A 398 7.91 15.43 5.15
N GLY A 399 7.04 15.31 4.12
CA GLY A 399 7.50 15.32 2.74
C GLY A 399 8.24 14.04 2.37
N VAL A 400 8.89 14.07 1.21
CA VAL A 400 9.64 12.93 0.68
C VAL A 400 10.96 13.41 0.10
N ASP A 401 12.08 12.85 0.58
CA ASP A 401 13.42 13.06 0.05
C ASP A 401 13.82 11.94 -0.93
N GLU A 402 13.13 10.82 -0.87
CA GLU A 402 13.26 9.64 -1.75
C GLU A 402 11.86 9.04 -1.99
N PRO A 403 11.66 8.22 -3.03
CA PRO A 403 10.35 7.60 -3.26
C PRO A 403 9.82 6.90 -2.02
N TYR A 404 8.71 7.41 -1.48
CA TYR A 404 8.11 6.92 -0.25
C TYR A 404 7.54 5.51 -0.44
N ARG A 405 7.78 4.66 0.55
CA ARG A 405 7.20 3.32 0.63
C ARG A 405 6.71 3.06 2.04
N MET A 406 5.54 2.45 2.17
CA MET A 406 5.00 2.07 3.48
C MET A 406 5.72 0.84 4.04
N PHE A 407 6.04 0.91 5.33
CA PHE A 407 6.56 -0.19 6.15
C PHE A 407 5.85 -0.21 7.50
N THR A 408 5.84 -1.40 8.14
CA THR A 408 5.26 -1.54 9.47
C THR A 408 5.96 -0.67 10.52
N SER A 409 7.25 -0.36 10.32
CA SER A 409 8.01 0.52 11.23
C SER A 409 7.56 1.98 11.22
N ARG A 410 6.79 2.41 10.20
CA ARG A 410 6.26 3.79 10.14
C ARG A 410 5.01 3.98 11.01
N ALA A 411 4.31 2.90 11.33
CA ALA A 411 3.13 2.92 12.19
C ALA A 411 3.54 2.71 13.65
N GLU A 412 3.17 3.65 14.52
CA GLU A 412 3.42 3.61 15.95
C GLU A 412 2.50 2.58 16.64
N TYR A 413 1.24 2.48 16.21
CA TYR A 413 0.17 1.70 16.86
C TYR A 413 -0.15 0.39 16.11
N ARG A 414 0.88 -0.38 15.73
CA ARG A 414 0.75 -1.55 14.83
C ARG A 414 -0.24 -2.60 15.30
N ILE A 415 -0.34 -2.84 16.62
CA ILE A 415 -1.28 -3.82 17.17
C ILE A 415 -2.74 -3.37 17.06
N LEU A 416 -2.99 -2.07 16.96
CA LEU A 416 -4.31 -1.52 16.69
C LEU A 416 -4.67 -1.59 15.19
N LEU A 417 -3.65 -1.50 14.31
CA LEU A 417 -3.79 -1.39 12.84
C LEU A 417 -3.59 -2.72 12.10
N ARG A 418 -4.04 -3.82 12.70
CA ARG A 418 -3.87 -5.15 12.10
C ARG A 418 -4.71 -5.31 10.84
N GLN A 419 -4.26 -6.24 9.97
CA GLN A 419 -4.97 -6.56 8.73
C GLN A 419 -6.33 -7.26 8.98
N ASP A 420 -6.47 -8.00 10.09
CA ASP A 420 -7.66 -8.76 10.45
C ASP A 420 -8.83 -7.87 10.90
N ASN A 421 -8.55 -6.69 11.47
CA ASN A 421 -9.54 -5.80 12.06
C ASN A 421 -9.82 -4.51 11.25
N ALA A 422 -9.35 -4.40 10.02
CA ALA A 422 -9.53 -3.17 9.23
C ALA A 422 -11.01 -2.89 8.94
N ASP A 423 -11.83 -3.92 8.77
CA ASP A 423 -13.27 -3.80 8.60
C ASP A 423 -13.96 -3.16 9.82
N VAL A 424 -13.65 -3.64 11.03
CA VAL A 424 -14.22 -3.09 12.27
C VAL A 424 -13.84 -1.63 12.47
N ARG A 425 -12.62 -1.21 12.04
CA ARG A 425 -12.15 0.17 12.15
C ARG A 425 -12.77 1.11 11.11
N LEU A 426 -12.87 0.68 9.84
CA LEU A 426 -13.08 1.57 8.70
C LEU A 426 -14.40 1.35 7.96
N THR A 427 -15.02 0.17 8.02
CA THR A 427 -16.31 -0.07 7.35
C THR A 427 -17.44 0.85 7.85
N PRO A 428 -17.53 1.18 9.17
CA PRO A 428 -18.50 2.19 9.63
C PRO A 428 -18.30 3.56 9.00
N ILE A 429 -17.04 3.97 8.77
CA ILE A 429 -16.70 5.22 8.09
C ILE A 429 -17.13 5.16 6.63
N GLY A 430 -16.76 4.09 5.92
CA GLY A 430 -17.14 3.87 4.53
C GLY A 430 -18.64 3.83 4.30
N HIS A 431 -19.39 3.25 5.23
CA HIS A 431 -20.86 3.24 5.21
C HIS A 431 -21.46 4.64 5.42
N LYS A 432 -20.97 5.37 6.42
CA LYS A 432 -21.43 6.73 6.72
C LYS A 432 -21.30 7.68 5.52
N ILE A 433 -20.21 7.59 4.75
CA ILE A 433 -19.98 8.43 3.56
C ILE A 433 -20.68 7.91 2.29
N GLY A 434 -21.35 6.75 2.37
CA GLY A 434 -22.11 6.17 1.26
C GLY A 434 -21.29 5.35 0.27
N LEU A 435 -20.07 4.92 0.63
CA LEU A 435 -19.21 4.11 -0.22
C LEU A 435 -19.37 2.59 0.05
N VAL A 436 -19.66 2.21 1.27
CA VAL A 436 -19.94 0.82 1.66
C VAL A 436 -21.43 0.58 1.71
N SER A 437 -21.88 -0.52 1.07
CA SER A 437 -23.29 -0.92 1.07
C SER A 437 -23.77 -1.39 2.44
N GLU A 438 -25.07 -1.25 2.69
CA GLU A 438 -25.74 -1.76 3.90
C GLU A 438 -25.46 -3.26 4.13
N LYS A 439 -25.45 -4.07 3.05
CA LYS A 439 -25.13 -5.51 3.13
C LYS A 439 -23.76 -5.76 3.72
N ARG A 440 -22.73 -5.02 3.26
CA ARG A 440 -21.35 -5.15 3.78
C ARG A 440 -21.23 -4.64 5.21
N TYR A 441 -21.91 -3.54 5.54
CA TYR A 441 -21.93 -3.00 6.90
C TYR A 441 -22.54 -4.00 7.88
N ARG A 442 -23.69 -4.61 7.55
CA ARG A 442 -24.32 -5.65 8.38
C ARG A 442 -23.46 -6.89 8.53
N ALA A 443 -22.77 -7.32 7.48
CA ALA A 443 -21.85 -8.46 7.55
C ALA A 443 -20.70 -8.19 8.56
N MET A 444 -20.14 -6.98 8.56
CA MET A 444 -19.12 -6.56 9.54
C MET A 444 -19.68 -6.54 10.98
N GLU A 445 -20.86 -5.95 11.21
CA GLU A 445 -21.50 -5.93 12.54
C GLU A 445 -21.79 -7.37 13.04
N GLN A 446 -22.23 -8.26 12.15
CA GLN A 446 -22.44 -9.66 12.49
C GLN A 446 -21.13 -10.36 12.89
N LYS A 447 -20.05 -10.17 12.11
CA LYS A 447 -18.71 -10.70 12.44
C LYS A 447 -18.27 -10.20 13.82
N LYS A 448 -18.37 -8.89 14.06
CA LYS A 448 -18.01 -8.26 15.34
C LYS A 448 -18.79 -8.85 16.52
N SER A 449 -20.10 -9.00 16.37
CA SER A 449 -20.97 -9.63 17.38
C SER A 449 -20.59 -11.09 17.64
N SER A 450 -20.29 -11.84 16.58
CA SER A 450 -19.87 -13.26 16.70
C SER A 450 -18.54 -13.39 17.44
N VAL A 451 -17.56 -12.52 17.18
CA VAL A 451 -16.28 -12.48 17.91
C VAL A 451 -16.50 -12.19 19.40
N GLU A 452 -17.34 -11.23 19.74
CA GLU A 452 -17.66 -10.88 21.13
C GLU A 452 -18.41 -12.00 21.86
N SER A 453 -19.33 -12.67 21.17
CA SER A 453 -20.07 -13.82 21.69
C SER A 453 -19.13 -15.02 21.95
N LEU A 454 -18.19 -15.28 21.03
CA LEU A 454 -17.19 -16.34 21.21
C LEU A 454 -16.26 -16.05 22.41
N ILE A 455 -15.76 -14.82 22.54
CA ILE A 455 -14.94 -14.41 23.69
C ILE A 455 -15.72 -14.56 25.00
N SER A 456 -17.00 -14.21 25.01
CA SER A 456 -17.88 -14.35 26.18
C SER A 456 -18.11 -15.83 26.54
N PHE A 457 -18.31 -16.69 25.54
CA PHE A 457 -18.39 -18.14 25.72
C PHE A 457 -17.10 -18.69 26.36
N LEU A 458 -15.93 -18.33 25.84
CA LEU A 458 -14.63 -18.79 26.36
C LEU A 458 -14.36 -18.33 27.80
N ARG A 459 -14.89 -17.18 28.19
CA ARG A 459 -14.82 -16.68 29.58
C ARG A 459 -15.75 -17.43 30.54
N ARG A 460 -16.85 -17.96 30.03
CA ARG A 460 -17.84 -18.67 30.85
C ARG A 460 -17.50 -20.13 31.04
N GLU A 461 -17.04 -20.81 29.97
CA GLU A 461 -16.81 -22.24 29.97
C GLU A 461 -15.52 -22.62 30.69
N SER A 462 -15.59 -23.68 31.48
CA SER A 462 -14.47 -24.25 32.25
C SER A 462 -14.21 -25.68 31.79
N VAL A 463 -12.96 -26.06 31.72
CA VAL A 463 -12.53 -27.41 31.30
C VAL A 463 -11.75 -28.07 32.40
N PRO A 464 -12.08 -29.34 32.74
CA PRO A 464 -11.28 -30.15 33.69
C PRO A 464 -9.94 -30.53 33.07
N PRO A 465 -8.91 -30.82 33.91
CA PRO A 465 -7.57 -31.18 33.43
C PRO A 465 -7.51 -32.40 32.50
N ALA A 466 -8.39 -33.36 32.71
CA ALA A 466 -8.40 -34.63 31.97
C ALA A 466 -8.66 -34.40 30.46
N ASP A 467 -9.56 -33.49 30.11
CA ASP A 467 -10.03 -33.30 28.74
C ASP A 467 -8.95 -32.74 27.78
N LEU A 468 -7.92 -32.06 28.32
CA LEU A 468 -6.84 -31.46 27.56
C LEU A 468 -5.47 -32.11 27.78
N SER A 469 -5.41 -33.21 28.53
CA SER A 469 -4.14 -33.87 28.87
C SER A 469 -3.34 -34.32 27.64
N GLU A 470 -3.99 -34.89 26.65
CA GLU A 470 -3.38 -35.31 25.38
C GLU A 470 -2.95 -34.09 24.53
N TYR A 471 -3.81 -33.08 24.40
CA TYR A 471 -3.47 -31.87 23.67
C TYR A 471 -2.20 -31.20 24.23
N PHE A 472 -2.10 -31.07 25.56
CA PHE A 472 -0.92 -30.44 26.16
C PHE A 472 0.36 -31.25 25.97
N LYS A 473 0.27 -32.60 25.88
CA LYS A 473 1.41 -33.42 25.51
C LYS A 473 1.87 -33.15 24.08
N THR A 474 0.93 -33.04 23.11
CA THR A 474 1.29 -32.83 21.69
C THR A 474 1.98 -31.50 21.45
N ILE A 475 1.61 -30.46 22.21
CA ILE A 475 2.18 -29.10 22.07
C ILE A 475 3.33 -28.82 23.05
N ASP A 476 3.76 -29.83 23.85
CA ASP A 476 4.78 -29.66 24.87
C ASP A 476 4.44 -28.48 25.83
N SER A 477 3.24 -28.56 26.45
CA SER A 477 2.74 -27.56 27.39
C SER A 477 2.50 -28.22 28.76
N THR A 478 2.66 -27.43 29.82
CA THR A 478 2.45 -27.93 31.20
C THR A 478 0.98 -28.33 31.41
N PRO A 479 0.70 -29.54 31.93
CA PRO A 479 -0.66 -29.99 32.23
C PRO A 479 -1.41 -29.04 33.17
N LEU A 480 -2.75 -29.08 33.12
CA LEU A 480 -3.58 -28.40 34.09
C LEU A 480 -3.62 -29.19 35.41
N THR A 481 -3.54 -28.49 36.53
CA THR A 481 -3.66 -29.10 37.88
C THR A 481 -5.09 -28.98 38.45
N GLN A 482 -5.90 -28.08 37.86
CA GLN A 482 -7.29 -27.84 38.24
C GLN A 482 -8.09 -27.31 37.04
N GLY A 483 -9.41 -27.37 37.11
CA GLY A 483 -10.29 -26.78 36.11
C GLY A 483 -10.00 -25.31 35.86
N ARG A 484 -9.97 -24.90 34.61
CA ARG A 484 -9.67 -23.53 34.19
C ARG A 484 -10.67 -23.08 33.12
N LYS A 485 -10.89 -21.75 33.03
CA LYS A 485 -11.64 -21.15 31.94
C LYS A 485 -10.91 -21.32 30.62
N LEU A 486 -11.66 -21.55 29.53
CA LEU A 486 -11.07 -21.64 28.19
C LEU A 486 -10.29 -20.38 27.83
N TYR A 487 -10.80 -19.20 28.24
CA TYR A 487 -10.11 -17.93 28.10
C TYR A 487 -8.69 -17.94 28.70
N ASP A 488 -8.55 -18.43 29.94
CA ASP A 488 -7.24 -18.48 30.63
C ASP A 488 -6.31 -19.53 30.04
N ILE A 489 -6.86 -20.62 29.51
CA ILE A 489 -6.11 -21.67 28.84
C ILE A 489 -5.54 -21.13 27.52
N LEU A 490 -6.32 -20.38 26.75
CA LEU A 490 -5.91 -19.80 25.48
C LEU A 490 -4.79 -18.75 25.61
N LEU A 491 -4.62 -18.14 26.77
CA LEU A 491 -3.49 -17.24 27.05
C LEU A 491 -2.13 -17.94 27.08
N ARG A 492 -2.10 -19.28 27.19
CA ARG A 492 -0.86 -20.04 27.21
C ARG A 492 -0.18 -20.04 25.83
N ASN A 493 1.13 -19.97 25.86
CA ASN A 493 1.92 -20.12 24.65
C ASN A 493 1.65 -21.48 23.98
N LYS A 494 1.69 -21.55 22.65
CA LYS A 494 1.41 -22.71 21.79
C LYS A 494 -0.05 -23.22 21.81
N VAL A 495 -0.90 -22.79 22.72
CA VAL A 495 -2.34 -23.14 22.71
C VAL A 495 -3.04 -22.31 21.64
N THR A 496 -3.80 -22.94 20.77
CA THR A 496 -4.62 -22.30 19.74
C THR A 496 -6.09 -22.62 19.93
N LEU A 497 -6.97 -21.77 19.43
CA LEU A 497 -8.41 -21.99 19.56
C LEU A 497 -8.86 -23.21 18.77
N ASN A 498 -8.30 -23.39 17.55
CA ASN A 498 -8.54 -24.60 16.75
C ASN A 498 -8.03 -25.86 17.46
N GLY A 499 -6.80 -25.82 18.03
CA GLY A 499 -6.28 -26.95 18.78
C GLY A 499 -7.11 -27.31 20.02
N LEU A 500 -7.74 -26.32 20.68
CA LEU A 500 -8.72 -26.58 21.73
C LEU A 500 -10.00 -27.20 21.18
N ALA A 501 -10.51 -26.72 20.03
CA ALA A 501 -11.73 -27.23 19.41
C ALA A 501 -11.58 -28.68 18.95
N ASP A 502 -10.41 -29.08 18.45
CA ASP A 502 -10.12 -30.46 18.03
C ASP A 502 -10.22 -31.48 19.18
N HIS A 503 -10.03 -31.01 20.45
CA HIS A 503 -10.04 -31.88 21.64
C HIS A 503 -11.25 -31.66 22.55
N LEU A 504 -12.05 -30.62 22.31
CA LEU A 504 -13.20 -30.26 23.13
C LEU A 504 -14.49 -30.26 22.29
N PRO A 505 -15.28 -31.35 22.29
CA PRO A 505 -16.52 -31.44 21.49
C PRO A 505 -17.48 -30.28 21.73
N GLY A 506 -17.62 -29.79 22.97
CA GLY A 506 -18.51 -28.65 23.28
C GLY A 506 -18.06 -27.33 22.65
N LEU A 507 -16.75 -27.11 22.51
CA LEU A 507 -16.23 -25.94 21.79
C LEU A 507 -16.44 -26.10 20.30
N GLN A 508 -16.14 -27.27 19.73
CA GLN A 508 -16.36 -27.56 18.31
C GLN A 508 -17.85 -27.41 17.92
N GLU A 509 -18.75 -27.89 18.76
CA GLU A 509 -20.18 -27.76 18.57
C GLU A 509 -20.60 -26.27 18.59
N TYR A 510 -20.09 -25.48 19.58
CA TYR A 510 -20.34 -24.05 19.64
C TYR A 510 -19.89 -23.33 18.37
N LEU A 511 -18.67 -23.59 17.89
CA LEU A 511 -18.12 -22.98 16.68
C LEU A 511 -18.98 -23.31 15.44
N THR A 512 -19.44 -24.54 15.34
CA THR A 512 -20.28 -25.01 14.22
C THR A 512 -21.68 -24.40 14.27
N GLN A 513 -22.36 -24.45 15.42
CA GLN A 513 -23.72 -23.92 15.59
C GLN A 513 -23.80 -22.41 15.35
N ASN A 514 -22.76 -21.66 15.76
CA ASN A 514 -22.69 -20.22 15.60
C ASN A 514 -22.00 -19.79 14.29
N GLN A 515 -21.71 -20.73 13.38
CA GLN A 515 -21.10 -20.48 12.08
C GLN A 515 -19.82 -19.61 12.21
N CYS A 516 -18.99 -19.89 13.22
CA CYS A 516 -17.74 -19.17 13.44
C CYS A 516 -16.76 -19.49 12.32
N THR A 517 -16.55 -18.55 11.41
CA THR A 517 -15.55 -18.65 10.34
C THR A 517 -14.13 -18.60 10.91
N GLU A 518 -13.13 -19.02 10.12
CA GLU A 518 -11.73 -18.93 10.51
C GLU A 518 -11.31 -17.49 10.88
N GLU A 519 -11.82 -16.47 10.18
CA GLU A 519 -11.58 -15.05 10.52
C GLU A 519 -12.13 -14.67 11.90
N ILE A 520 -13.30 -15.20 12.31
CA ILE A 520 -13.88 -14.97 13.65
C ILE A 520 -13.03 -15.62 14.72
N VAL A 521 -12.61 -16.86 14.48
CA VAL A 521 -11.76 -17.65 15.40
C VAL A 521 -10.40 -16.97 15.58
N GLU A 522 -9.75 -16.57 14.48
CA GLU A 522 -8.45 -15.89 14.49
C GLU A 522 -8.53 -14.54 15.22
N GLU A 523 -9.54 -13.71 14.92
CA GLU A 523 -9.70 -12.41 15.57
C GLU A 523 -9.98 -12.56 17.09
N ALA A 524 -10.81 -13.52 17.49
CA ALA A 524 -11.07 -13.80 18.90
C ALA A 524 -9.80 -14.23 19.62
N GLU A 525 -9.02 -15.14 19.05
CA GLU A 525 -7.74 -15.59 19.60
C GLU A 525 -6.75 -14.44 19.77
N ILE A 526 -6.60 -13.58 18.74
CA ILE A 526 -5.73 -12.40 18.78
C ILE A 526 -6.18 -11.44 19.88
N ARG A 527 -7.46 -11.12 19.96
CA ARG A 527 -8.00 -10.20 20.97
C ARG A 527 -7.78 -10.70 22.38
N ILE A 528 -7.83 -12.01 22.61
CA ILE A 528 -7.57 -12.61 23.92
C ILE A 528 -6.09 -12.55 24.24
N LYS A 529 -5.23 -13.12 23.37
CA LYS A 529 -3.78 -13.25 23.62
C LYS A 529 -3.06 -11.91 23.73
N TYR A 530 -3.48 -10.93 22.97
CA TYR A 530 -2.84 -9.61 22.91
C TYR A 530 -3.61 -8.51 23.65
N HIS A 531 -4.62 -8.85 24.46
CA HIS A 531 -5.46 -7.91 25.19
C HIS A 531 -4.65 -6.81 25.90
N GLY A 532 -3.66 -7.20 26.73
CA GLY A 532 -2.87 -6.23 27.48
C GLY A 532 -2.00 -5.30 26.62
N TYR A 533 -1.53 -5.77 25.45
CA TYR A 533 -0.81 -4.92 24.48
C TYR A 533 -1.77 -3.95 23.79
N ILE A 534 -2.93 -4.43 23.38
CA ILE A 534 -3.98 -3.62 22.72
C ILE A 534 -4.42 -2.48 23.63
N GLU A 535 -4.73 -2.77 24.90
CA GLU A 535 -5.15 -1.75 25.88
C GLU A 535 -4.04 -0.72 26.15
N ARG A 536 -2.79 -1.18 26.27
CA ARG A 536 -1.65 -0.26 26.46
C ARG A 536 -1.49 0.69 25.28
N GLU A 537 -1.49 0.19 24.04
CA GLU A 537 -1.37 1.04 22.86
C GLU A 537 -2.57 1.98 22.70
N ARG A 538 -3.77 1.53 23.02
CA ARG A 538 -4.98 2.38 23.02
C ARG A 538 -4.82 3.57 23.98
N HIS A 539 -4.37 3.33 25.21
CA HIS A 539 -4.10 4.42 26.15
C HIS A 539 -3.03 5.42 25.68
N ILE A 540 -2.02 4.94 24.96
CA ILE A 540 -1.00 5.83 24.38
C ILE A 540 -1.60 6.65 23.25
N ALA A 541 -2.36 6.01 22.35
CA ALA A 541 -3.06 6.67 21.25
C ALA A 541 -4.03 7.75 21.76
N ASP A 542 -4.85 7.46 22.78
CA ASP A 542 -5.80 8.41 23.37
C ASP A 542 -5.12 9.67 23.90
N LYS A 543 -3.89 9.57 24.42
CA LYS A 543 -3.11 10.75 24.84
C LYS A 543 -2.69 11.61 23.66
N MET A 544 -2.33 11.00 22.53
CA MET A 544 -1.93 11.72 21.31
C MET A 544 -3.13 12.36 20.62
N VAL A 545 -4.30 11.75 20.67
CA VAL A 545 -5.55 12.33 20.14
C VAL A 545 -5.86 13.70 20.76
N ARG A 546 -5.45 13.94 22.01
CA ARG A 546 -5.63 15.27 22.63
C ARG A 546 -4.89 16.38 21.88
N LEU A 547 -3.71 16.10 21.32
CA LEU A 547 -2.96 17.07 20.52
C LEU A 547 -3.59 17.24 19.13
N GLU A 548 -4.20 16.19 18.58
CA GLU A 548 -4.93 16.25 17.31
C GLU A 548 -6.23 17.08 17.43
N ASN A 549 -6.82 17.15 18.61
CA ASN A 549 -8.04 17.92 18.85
C ASN A 549 -7.77 19.43 19.04
N ILE A 550 -6.51 19.85 19.14
CA ILE A 550 -6.17 21.27 19.22
C ILE A 550 -5.91 21.78 17.82
N SER A 551 -6.91 22.45 17.25
CA SER A 551 -6.87 22.98 15.90
C SER A 551 -6.04 24.28 15.79
N ILE A 552 -5.37 24.43 14.65
CA ILE A 552 -4.64 25.64 14.25
C ILE A 552 -5.42 26.25 13.08
N ARG A 553 -5.73 27.53 13.17
CA ARG A 553 -6.47 28.22 12.09
C ARG A 553 -5.63 28.27 10.80
N PRO A 554 -6.22 28.07 9.62
CA PRO A 554 -5.48 28.04 8.34
C PRO A 554 -4.72 29.34 8.00
N ASP A 555 -5.21 30.46 8.50
CA ASP A 555 -4.65 31.81 8.28
C ASP A 555 -3.66 32.23 9.36
N PHE A 556 -3.31 31.33 10.29
CA PHE A 556 -2.43 31.67 11.42
C PHE A 556 -1.00 32.01 10.96
N ASP A 557 -0.53 33.20 11.36
CA ASP A 557 0.85 33.63 11.09
C ASP A 557 1.82 33.12 12.17
N PHE A 558 2.53 32.03 11.86
CA PHE A 558 3.55 31.48 12.77
C PHE A 558 4.75 32.41 13.00
N ASN A 559 4.98 33.40 12.12
CA ASN A 559 6.06 34.38 12.29
C ASN A 559 5.77 35.36 13.42
N SER A 560 4.52 35.51 13.82
CA SER A 560 4.12 36.34 14.98
C SER A 560 4.60 35.77 16.31
N LEU A 561 4.80 34.44 16.41
CA LEU A 561 5.27 33.73 17.62
C LEU A 561 6.80 33.72 17.70
N LYS A 562 7.40 34.80 18.23
CA LYS A 562 8.87 34.95 18.36
C LYS A 562 9.52 33.89 19.26
N ALA A 563 8.77 33.24 20.14
CA ALA A 563 9.24 32.17 21.02
C ALA A 563 9.47 30.83 20.29
N LEU A 564 8.97 30.67 19.08
CA LEU A 564 9.29 29.51 18.21
C LEU A 564 10.71 29.69 17.63
N SER A 565 11.41 28.58 17.44
CA SER A 565 12.67 28.56 16.71
C SER A 565 12.48 29.05 15.26
N ILE A 566 13.55 29.58 14.66
CA ILE A 566 13.51 30.09 13.27
C ILE A 566 13.12 28.95 12.32
N GLU A 567 13.70 27.76 12.52
CA GLU A 567 13.40 26.58 11.71
C GLU A 567 11.93 26.16 11.84
N ALA A 568 11.41 26.10 13.06
CA ALA A 568 10.00 25.75 13.30
C ALA A 568 9.06 26.77 12.62
N ARG A 569 9.32 28.07 12.75
CA ARG A 569 8.51 29.11 12.08
C ARG A 569 8.48 28.94 10.57
N GLN A 570 9.62 28.73 9.93
CA GLN A 570 9.72 28.53 8.49
C GLN A 570 8.95 27.28 8.03
N LYS A 571 9.13 26.15 8.74
CA LYS A 571 8.48 24.89 8.40
C LYS A 571 6.97 24.93 8.65
N LEU A 572 6.53 25.45 9.78
CA LEU A 572 5.11 25.61 10.11
C LEU A 572 4.40 26.53 9.11
N THR A 573 5.05 27.64 8.70
CA THR A 573 4.50 28.56 7.69
C THR A 573 4.36 27.90 6.32
N ARG A 574 5.33 27.03 5.94
CA ARG A 574 5.29 26.32 4.67
C ARG A 574 4.27 25.18 4.68
N ILE A 575 4.25 24.37 5.73
CA ILE A 575 3.44 23.13 5.80
C ILE A 575 2.01 23.44 6.21
N LYS A 576 1.78 24.48 7.02
CA LYS A 576 0.46 24.89 7.52
C LYS A 576 -0.32 23.73 8.16
N PRO A 577 0.20 23.13 9.24
CA PRO A 577 -0.50 22.05 9.93
C PRO A 577 -1.84 22.56 10.47
N SER A 578 -2.88 21.73 10.42
CA SER A 578 -4.22 22.06 10.92
C SER A 578 -4.41 21.73 12.40
N THR A 579 -3.48 20.95 13.00
CA THR A 579 -3.52 20.59 14.43
C THR A 579 -2.13 20.66 15.07
N ILE A 580 -2.09 20.75 16.42
CA ILE A 580 -0.81 20.66 17.15
C ILE A 580 -0.18 19.27 17.02
N GLY A 581 -1.00 18.22 16.93
CA GLY A 581 -0.51 16.87 16.67
C GLY A 581 0.25 16.79 15.34
N GLN A 582 -0.28 17.35 14.26
CA GLN A 582 0.41 17.45 12.97
C GLN A 582 1.70 18.27 13.08
N ALA A 583 1.65 19.44 13.75
CA ALA A 583 2.81 20.28 13.96
C ALA A 583 3.96 19.52 14.67
N SER A 584 3.63 18.66 15.63
CA SER A 584 4.63 17.90 16.39
C SER A 584 5.40 16.85 15.58
N ARG A 585 4.85 16.45 14.42
CA ARG A 585 5.46 15.45 13.52
C ARG A 585 6.32 16.06 12.42
N ILE A 586 6.31 17.39 12.28
CA ILE A 586 7.11 18.08 11.28
C ILE A 586 8.60 18.04 11.69
N PRO A 587 9.49 17.48 10.87
CA PRO A 587 10.92 17.45 11.17
C PRO A 587 11.48 18.86 11.37
N GLY A 588 12.14 19.10 12.51
CA GLY A 588 12.68 20.42 12.89
C GLY A 588 11.74 21.29 13.73
N VAL A 589 10.56 20.79 14.06
CA VAL A 589 9.71 21.35 15.13
C VAL A 589 10.02 20.58 16.42
N SER A 590 10.59 21.27 17.40
CA SER A 590 11.04 20.67 18.65
C SER A 590 9.90 20.54 19.68
N PRO A 591 10.04 19.69 20.72
CA PRO A 591 9.09 19.66 21.85
C PRO A 591 8.93 21.03 22.54
N ALA A 592 9.98 21.88 22.55
CA ALA A 592 9.90 23.24 23.08
C ALA A 592 8.99 24.13 22.21
N ASP A 593 9.09 24.02 20.88
CA ASP A 593 8.20 24.73 19.96
C ASP A 593 6.73 24.28 20.13
N ILE A 594 6.50 22.98 20.34
CA ILE A 594 5.16 22.44 20.61
C ILE A 594 4.59 22.99 21.91
N ASN A 595 5.40 23.11 22.96
CA ASN A 595 4.96 23.74 24.21
C ASN A 595 4.54 25.21 24.00
N VAL A 596 5.26 25.97 23.17
CA VAL A 596 4.88 27.35 22.80
C VAL A 596 3.50 27.35 22.11
N LEU A 597 3.28 26.45 21.15
CA LEU A 597 1.99 26.31 20.48
C LEU A 597 0.86 25.89 21.45
N LEU A 598 1.14 24.95 22.37
CA LEU A 598 0.17 24.52 23.38
C LEU A 598 -0.24 25.66 24.32
N VAL A 599 0.70 26.48 24.74
CA VAL A 599 0.39 27.67 25.57
C VAL A 599 -0.50 28.67 24.81
N TYR A 600 -0.31 28.78 23.50
CA TYR A 600 -1.05 29.73 22.68
C TYR A 600 -2.43 29.22 22.28
N PHE A 601 -2.54 27.96 21.82
CA PHE A 601 -3.78 27.36 21.30
C PHE A 601 -4.52 26.47 22.29
N GLY A 602 -3.86 25.98 23.31
CA GLY A 602 -4.41 25.02 24.27
C GLY A 602 -5.23 25.64 25.42
N ARG A 603 -5.53 26.95 25.34
CA ARG A 603 -6.34 27.66 26.33
C ARG A 603 -7.81 27.74 25.97
#